data_145b4d700afae6d7e4db1d87f663d342
#
_entry.id   145b4d700afae6d7e4db1d87f663d342
#
_cell.length_a   1.000
_cell.length_b   1.000
_cell.length_c   1.000
_cell.angle_alpha   90.00
_cell.angle_beta   90.00
_cell.angle_gamma   90.00
#
_symmetry.space_group_name_H-M   'P 1'
#
loop_
_entity.id
_entity.type
_entity.pdbx_description
1 polymer ?
#
loop_
_entity_poly.entity_id
_entity_poly.type
_entity_poly.pdbx_seq_one_letter_code
_entity_poly.pdbx_strand_id
1 'polypeptide(L)'
;MPLISTHLNRRSFIKRSLATAALLTAARQLMPSGAYAATAAPETTTAKLGYIALTDAAPLVIAKEKGLFEKYGMPGVEVAKQASWAATRDNLVLGGEANGIDGAHILSPMPYLISTGKVTQNNVEVPMSILARLNYDCQGISVSNEFKDTGAGIDASKLKAAFEAKKAAGKDVKVAMTFPGGTHDLWLRYWLAAGGINPETDVSTIVVPPPQMVANMKVGNMDAFCVGEPWNEQLVNQGIGFTAATTGELWKGHPEKALSMRADWVEKNPNAVKAILMAVMEAQQWCDAMENKDELAAIVGKRQWFNVPPADIIGRLKGDINYGNGRTVHDETLRMKFWADHTSYPFKSHDSWFIAENIRWGKFAPDTDVKALVDKVNRQDLWLEAAKDLGVTDLPVSPSRGPETFFDGKVFDPDNITAYLEGLAIKKIA
;
A
#
# COMPACT_ATOMS: atom_id res chain seq x y z
N MET A 1 -43.15 49.76 37.26
CA MET A 1 -42.70 48.90 36.16
C MET A 1 -43.14 47.48 36.45
N PRO A 2 -44.07 46.90 35.71
CA PRO A 2 -44.51 45.51 35.94
C PRO A 2 -43.65 44.53 35.18
N LEU A 3 -43.26 43.45 35.87
CA LEU A 3 -42.59 42.28 35.32
C LEU A 3 -43.54 41.47 34.42
N ILE A 4 -43.19 41.32 33.13
CA ILE A 4 -43.92 40.49 32.19
C ILE A 4 -43.47 39.04 32.38
N SER A 5 -44.33 38.24 33.02
CA SER A 5 -44.20 36.80 33.10
C SER A 5 -44.66 36.18 31.77
N THR A 6 -43.73 35.63 30.99
CA THR A 6 -44.07 34.86 29.79
C THR A 6 -44.35 33.41 30.17
N HIS A 7 -45.63 33.07 30.41
CA HIS A 7 -46.08 31.68 30.49
C HIS A 7 -45.99 31.02 29.11
N LEU A 8 -45.01 30.15 28.92
CA LEU A 8 -44.94 29.26 27.75
C LEU A 8 -46.07 28.20 27.86
N ASN A 9 -47.09 28.37 27.02
CA ASN A 9 -48.24 27.48 26.97
C ASN A 9 -47.84 26.10 26.37
N ARG A 10 -48.26 24.99 26.98
CA ARG A 10 -47.97 23.61 26.52
C ARG A 10 -48.24 23.40 25.03
N ARG A 11 -49.23 24.07 24.44
CA ARG A 11 -49.52 24.02 23.00
C ARG A 11 -48.45 24.66 22.13
N SER A 12 -47.76 25.70 22.59
CA SER A 12 -46.66 26.32 21.84
C SER A 12 -45.37 25.51 21.90
N PHE A 13 -45.14 24.78 22.99
CA PHE A 13 -44.01 23.85 23.13
C PHE A 13 -44.19 22.66 22.20
N ILE A 14 -45.38 22.04 22.16
CA ILE A 14 -45.68 20.89 21.27
C ILE A 14 -45.60 21.31 19.80
N LYS A 15 -46.08 22.52 19.42
CA LYS A 15 -45.95 23.00 18.03
C LYS A 15 -44.49 23.28 17.62
N ARG A 16 -43.65 23.77 18.54
CA ARG A 16 -42.22 23.96 18.27
C ARG A 16 -41.47 22.62 18.18
N SER A 17 -41.76 21.67 19.04
CA SER A 17 -41.18 20.31 19.01
C SER A 17 -41.58 19.54 17.74
N LEU A 18 -42.83 19.70 17.27
CA LEU A 18 -43.30 19.11 16.00
C LEU A 18 -42.67 19.77 14.78
N ALA A 19 -42.47 21.10 14.81
CA ALA A 19 -41.79 21.82 13.73
C ALA A 19 -40.30 21.46 13.65
N THR A 20 -39.63 21.27 14.78
CA THR A 20 -38.23 20.82 14.83
C THR A 20 -38.09 19.36 14.36
N ALA A 21 -39.02 18.48 14.72
CA ALA A 21 -39.05 17.10 14.25
C ALA A 21 -39.35 17.02 12.73
N ALA A 22 -40.23 17.87 12.22
CA ALA A 22 -40.54 17.95 10.79
C ALA A 22 -39.36 18.51 9.97
N LEU A 23 -38.60 19.47 10.50
CA LEU A 23 -37.40 20.02 9.88
C LEU A 23 -36.27 18.97 9.87
N LEU A 24 -36.10 18.17 10.93
CA LEU A 24 -35.13 17.06 10.98
C LEU A 24 -35.50 15.91 10.04
N THR A 25 -36.81 15.62 9.84
CA THR A 25 -37.27 14.61 8.87
C THR A 25 -37.17 15.13 7.43
N ALA A 26 -37.44 16.39 7.17
CA ALA A 26 -37.28 17.01 5.85
C ALA A 26 -35.78 17.12 5.48
N ALA A 27 -34.90 17.45 6.44
CA ALA A 27 -33.46 17.42 6.23
C ALA A 27 -32.93 16.01 5.91
N ARG A 28 -33.51 14.95 6.52
CA ARG A 28 -33.20 13.55 6.19
C ARG A 28 -33.65 13.12 4.79
N GLN A 29 -34.72 13.73 4.24
CA GLN A 29 -35.18 13.44 2.89
C GLN A 29 -34.44 14.23 1.79
N LEU A 30 -33.76 15.32 2.15
CA LEU A 30 -32.96 16.13 1.23
C LEU A 30 -31.47 15.78 1.22
N MET A 31 -31.01 14.93 2.15
CA MET A 31 -29.64 14.42 2.14
C MET A 31 -29.64 13.00 1.54
N PRO A 32 -28.76 12.71 0.57
CA PRO A 32 -28.55 11.33 0.15
C PRO A 32 -28.26 10.48 1.38
N SER A 33 -28.86 9.29 1.46
CA SER A 33 -28.67 8.34 2.56
C SER A 33 -27.15 8.13 2.77
N GLY A 34 -26.60 8.68 3.87
CA GLY A 34 -25.18 8.56 4.20
C GLY A 34 -24.38 9.85 4.26
N ALA A 35 -24.99 11.04 4.16
CA ALA A 35 -24.26 12.26 4.51
C ALA A 35 -23.99 12.27 6.03
N TYR A 36 -22.82 11.78 6.43
CA TYR A 36 -22.31 11.99 7.78
C TYR A 36 -22.08 13.49 7.96
N ALA A 37 -22.68 14.08 8.99
CA ALA A 37 -22.29 15.39 9.45
C ALA A 37 -20.88 15.24 10.04
N ALA A 38 -19.85 15.46 9.21
CA ALA A 38 -18.51 15.70 9.73
C ALA A 38 -18.63 16.84 10.76
N THR A 39 -18.01 16.69 11.91
CA THR A 39 -18.07 17.67 13.00
C THR A 39 -17.50 19.04 12.57
N ALA A 40 -16.76 19.10 11.46
CA ALA A 40 -16.34 20.32 10.77
C ALA A 40 -16.21 20.07 9.26
N ALA A 41 -16.50 21.08 8.43
CA ALA A 41 -16.31 20.99 6.98
C ALA A 41 -14.82 20.91 6.63
N PRO A 42 -14.44 20.18 5.55
CA PRO A 42 -13.07 20.20 5.03
C PRO A 42 -12.59 21.60 4.69
N GLU A 43 -11.32 21.91 4.96
CA GLU A 43 -10.68 23.21 4.67
C GLU A 43 -10.58 23.45 3.16
N THR A 44 -10.50 22.36 2.40
CA THR A 44 -10.53 22.32 0.94
C THR A 44 -11.39 21.16 0.49
N THR A 45 -11.96 21.26 -0.71
CA THR A 45 -12.73 20.17 -1.34
C THR A 45 -11.93 19.41 -2.39
N THR A 46 -10.65 19.77 -2.59
CA THR A 46 -9.78 19.26 -3.64
C THR A 46 -8.53 18.65 -3.04
N ALA A 47 -8.05 17.55 -3.63
CA ALA A 47 -6.73 16.97 -3.42
C ALA A 47 -6.36 16.16 -4.67
N LYS A 48 -5.06 16.06 -4.96
CA LYS A 48 -4.56 15.24 -6.05
C LYS A 48 -3.77 14.05 -5.49
N LEU A 49 -4.31 12.84 -5.66
CA LEU A 49 -3.74 11.59 -5.16
C LEU A 49 -3.17 10.77 -6.31
N GLY A 50 -1.86 10.51 -6.26
CA GLY A 50 -1.18 9.69 -7.25
C GLY A 50 -1.41 8.19 -7.02
N TYR A 51 -1.41 7.39 -8.12
CA TYR A 51 -1.40 5.93 -8.03
C TYR A 51 -0.63 5.30 -9.19
N ILE A 52 -0.13 4.10 -8.99
CA ILE A 52 0.41 3.22 -10.04
C ILE A 52 -0.64 2.16 -10.38
N ALA A 53 -0.68 1.72 -11.64
CA ALA A 53 -1.58 0.65 -12.09
C ALA A 53 -1.18 -0.70 -11.48
N LEU A 54 -1.64 -0.92 -10.25
CA LEU A 54 -1.45 -2.09 -9.41
C LEU A 54 -2.76 -2.38 -8.67
N THR A 55 -3.07 -3.64 -8.42
CA THR A 55 -4.33 -4.05 -7.77
C THR A 55 -4.47 -3.45 -6.38
N ASP A 56 -3.36 -3.21 -5.69
CA ASP A 56 -3.33 -2.59 -4.36
C ASP A 56 -3.70 -1.09 -4.35
N ALA A 57 -3.82 -0.43 -5.52
CA ALA A 57 -4.39 0.90 -5.65
C ALA A 57 -5.94 0.91 -5.69
N ALA A 58 -6.57 -0.26 -5.69
CA ALA A 58 -8.02 -0.39 -5.81
C ALA A 58 -8.82 0.49 -4.82
N PRO A 59 -8.44 0.66 -3.54
CA PRO A 59 -9.21 1.51 -2.64
C PRO A 59 -9.35 2.96 -3.12
N LEU A 60 -8.32 3.55 -3.73
CA LEU A 60 -8.39 4.90 -4.29
C LEU A 60 -9.31 4.97 -5.51
N VAL A 61 -9.20 3.96 -6.39
CA VAL A 61 -10.04 3.85 -7.59
C VAL A 61 -11.51 3.67 -7.22
N ILE A 62 -11.80 2.78 -6.27
CA ILE A 62 -13.16 2.50 -5.80
C ILE A 62 -13.74 3.70 -5.06
N ALA A 63 -12.96 4.38 -4.22
CA ALA A 63 -13.41 5.62 -3.58
C ALA A 63 -13.85 6.67 -4.62
N LYS A 64 -13.14 6.78 -5.74
CA LYS A 64 -13.50 7.68 -6.84
C LYS A 64 -14.72 7.20 -7.62
N GLU A 65 -14.72 5.95 -8.10
CA GLU A 65 -15.79 5.39 -8.95
C GLU A 65 -17.13 5.27 -8.22
N LYS A 66 -17.12 5.07 -6.90
CA LYS A 66 -18.35 4.98 -6.08
C LYS A 66 -18.74 6.31 -5.42
N GLY A 67 -18.05 7.41 -5.74
CA GLY A 67 -18.39 8.74 -5.21
C GLY A 67 -18.15 8.89 -3.71
N LEU A 68 -17.27 8.07 -3.10
CA LEU A 68 -17.04 8.14 -1.66
C LEU A 68 -16.31 9.41 -1.24
N PHE A 69 -15.42 9.95 -2.06
CA PHE A 69 -14.83 11.27 -1.79
C PHE A 69 -15.90 12.36 -1.74
N GLU A 70 -16.85 12.37 -2.68
CA GLU A 70 -17.97 13.31 -2.69
C GLU A 70 -18.88 13.13 -1.46
N LYS A 71 -19.17 11.88 -1.08
CA LYS A 71 -19.94 11.52 0.13
C LYS A 71 -19.38 12.17 1.39
N TYR A 72 -18.05 12.26 1.50
CA TYR A 72 -17.35 12.85 2.66
C TYR A 72 -16.94 14.31 2.45
N GLY A 73 -17.51 15.01 1.44
CA GLY A 73 -17.30 16.44 1.24
C GLY A 73 -16.06 16.81 0.44
N MET A 74 -15.45 15.86 -0.26
CA MET A 74 -14.25 16.05 -1.09
C MET A 74 -14.51 15.77 -2.58
N PRO A 75 -15.49 16.42 -3.24
CA PRO A 75 -15.88 16.12 -4.63
C PRO A 75 -14.76 16.36 -5.65
N GLY A 76 -13.83 17.26 -5.34
CA GLY A 76 -12.74 17.63 -6.22
C GLY A 76 -11.48 16.77 -6.07
N VAL A 77 -11.53 15.61 -5.36
CA VAL A 77 -10.39 14.70 -5.31
C VAL A 77 -10.15 14.10 -6.70
N GLU A 78 -8.93 14.28 -7.18
CA GLU A 78 -8.41 13.66 -8.39
C GLU A 78 -7.54 12.44 -8.03
N VAL A 79 -7.78 11.29 -8.67
CA VAL A 79 -6.95 10.08 -8.57
C VAL A 79 -6.14 9.97 -9.86
N ALA A 80 -4.85 10.37 -9.80
CA ALA A 80 -4.01 10.63 -10.96
C ALA A 80 -2.98 9.53 -11.19
N LYS A 81 -3.07 8.84 -12.34
CA LYS A 81 -2.13 7.78 -12.72
C LYS A 81 -0.71 8.32 -12.85
N GLN A 82 0.24 7.63 -12.21
CA GLN A 82 1.66 7.91 -12.30
C GLN A 82 2.37 6.86 -13.17
N ALA A 83 3.39 7.28 -13.90
CA ALA A 83 4.11 6.39 -14.83
C ALA A 83 5.08 5.43 -14.12
N SER A 84 5.61 5.83 -12.95
CA SER A 84 6.59 5.08 -12.17
C SER A 84 6.65 5.59 -10.73
N TRP A 85 7.28 4.84 -9.84
CA TRP A 85 7.54 5.30 -8.47
C TRP A 85 8.48 6.50 -8.41
N ALA A 86 9.42 6.63 -9.36
CA ALA A 86 10.26 7.82 -9.49
C ALA A 86 9.41 9.05 -9.84
N ALA A 87 8.48 8.92 -10.79
CA ALA A 87 7.53 9.99 -11.12
C ALA A 87 6.62 10.34 -9.93
N THR A 88 6.14 9.33 -9.18
CA THR A 88 5.36 9.56 -7.95
C THR A 88 6.16 10.37 -6.93
N ARG A 89 7.41 9.98 -6.67
CA ARG A 89 8.32 10.72 -5.78
C ARG A 89 8.50 12.17 -6.25
N ASP A 90 8.81 12.38 -7.51
CA ASP A 90 9.11 13.72 -8.05
C ASP A 90 7.86 14.62 -7.98
N ASN A 91 6.68 14.06 -8.27
CA ASN A 91 5.42 14.80 -8.17
C ASN A 91 5.02 15.08 -6.71
N LEU A 92 5.36 14.21 -5.73
CA LEU A 92 5.20 14.50 -4.30
C LEU A 92 6.17 15.60 -3.85
N VAL A 93 7.42 15.60 -4.33
CA VAL A 93 8.39 16.67 -4.04
C VAL A 93 7.88 18.00 -4.57
N LEU A 94 7.31 17.99 -5.77
CA LEU A 94 6.74 19.19 -6.40
C LEU A 94 5.52 19.73 -5.64
N GLY A 95 4.62 18.84 -5.20
CA GLY A 95 3.37 19.18 -4.51
C GLY A 95 2.25 19.63 -5.44
N GLY A 96 1.00 19.49 -4.99
CA GLY A 96 -0.19 19.77 -5.80
C GLY A 96 -0.29 21.22 -6.25
N GLU A 97 0.11 22.18 -5.41
CA GLU A 97 0.10 23.62 -5.73
C GLU A 97 1.04 23.96 -6.92
N ALA A 98 2.10 23.15 -7.13
CA ALA A 98 3.06 23.31 -8.25
C ALA A 98 2.83 22.28 -9.37
N ASN A 99 1.59 21.82 -9.56
CA ASN A 99 1.20 20.81 -10.55
C ASN A 99 1.73 19.38 -10.30
N GLY A 100 2.25 19.10 -9.11
CA GLY A 100 2.53 17.76 -8.62
C GLY A 100 1.30 17.08 -8.01
N ILE A 101 1.50 16.33 -6.93
CA ILE A 101 0.46 15.64 -6.17
C ILE A 101 0.58 15.92 -4.67
N ASP A 102 -0.55 15.88 -3.95
CA ASP A 102 -0.63 16.12 -2.51
C ASP A 102 -0.36 14.85 -1.70
N GLY A 103 -0.67 13.70 -2.27
CA GLY A 103 -0.50 12.39 -1.68
C GLY A 103 -0.53 11.28 -2.71
N ALA A 104 -0.33 10.06 -2.28
CA ALA A 104 -0.33 8.90 -3.17
C ALA A 104 -0.61 7.57 -2.45
N HIS A 105 -1.13 6.61 -3.23
CA HIS A 105 -0.85 5.22 -3.05
C HIS A 105 0.64 5.02 -3.31
N ILE A 106 1.39 4.53 -2.32
CA ILE A 106 2.86 4.53 -2.36
C ILE A 106 3.45 3.29 -1.66
N LEU A 107 4.64 2.87 -2.09
CA LEU A 107 5.42 1.83 -1.40
C LEU A 107 5.70 2.27 0.04
N SER A 108 5.37 1.46 1.02
CA SER A 108 5.41 1.83 2.44
C SER A 108 6.73 2.41 2.94
N PRO A 109 7.94 1.99 2.49
CA PRO A 109 9.18 2.64 2.91
C PRO A 109 9.47 3.98 2.24
N MET A 110 8.84 4.29 1.10
CA MET A 110 9.14 5.53 0.35
C MET A 110 8.87 6.83 1.13
N PRO A 111 7.80 6.97 1.92
CA PRO A 111 7.60 8.16 2.74
C PRO A 111 8.77 8.48 3.67
N TYR A 112 9.40 7.46 4.26
CA TYR A 112 10.59 7.61 5.09
C TYR A 112 11.81 8.07 4.29
N LEU A 113 12.02 7.47 3.12
CA LEU A 113 13.12 7.81 2.23
C LEU A 113 12.97 9.22 1.63
N ILE A 114 11.74 9.67 1.35
CA ILE A 114 11.42 11.02 0.87
C ILE A 114 11.59 12.03 2.02
N SER A 115 11.06 11.72 3.21
CA SER A 115 11.14 12.61 4.38
C SER A 115 12.57 12.89 4.83
N THR A 116 13.50 11.96 4.54
CA THR A 116 14.91 12.08 4.91
C THR A 116 15.83 12.45 3.74
N GLY A 117 15.27 12.79 2.60
CA GLY A 117 16.05 13.16 1.40
C GLY A 117 16.86 12.04 0.75
N LYS A 118 16.72 10.78 1.20
CA LYS A 118 17.54 9.64 0.75
C LYS A 118 17.31 9.24 -0.71
N VAL A 119 16.19 9.62 -1.29
CA VAL A 119 15.80 9.27 -2.68
C VAL A 119 15.40 10.48 -3.52
N THR A 120 15.43 11.68 -2.97
CA THR A 120 15.07 12.91 -3.65
C THR A 120 16.29 13.55 -4.34
N GLN A 121 16.05 14.38 -5.34
CA GLN A 121 17.14 15.13 -5.97
C GLN A 121 17.75 16.12 -4.98
N ASN A 122 19.08 16.23 -4.99
CA ASN A 122 19.85 17.09 -4.08
C ASN A 122 19.57 16.82 -2.59
N ASN A 123 19.10 15.63 -2.25
CA ASN A 123 18.77 15.23 -0.88
C ASN A 123 17.77 16.17 -0.19
N VAL A 124 16.85 16.76 -0.95
CA VAL A 124 15.79 17.62 -0.40
C VAL A 124 14.85 16.78 0.46
N GLU A 125 14.72 17.16 1.72
CA GLU A 125 13.77 16.54 2.63
C GLU A 125 12.37 17.10 2.36
N VAL A 126 11.42 16.20 2.11
CA VAL A 126 9.99 16.53 2.00
C VAL A 126 9.23 15.72 3.04
N PRO A 127 8.84 16.33 4.17
CA PRO A 127 8.12 15.64 5.22
C PRO A 127 6.83 14.98 4.68
N MET A 128 6.66 13.70 4.99
CA MET A 128 5.51 12.89 4.61
C MET A 128 4.76 12.40 5.83
N SER A 129 3.49 12.09 5.66
CA SER A 129 2.62 11.47 6.66
C SER A 129 2.02 10.19 6.09
N ILE A 130 2.26 9.04 6.71
CA ILE A 130 1.54 7.79 6.42
C ILE A 130 0.23 7.83 7.19
N LEU A 131 -0.88 7.79 6.46
CA LEU A 131 -2.23 7.94 7.01
C LEU A 131 -2.96 6.60 7.17
N ALA A 132 -2.73 5.65 6.27
CA ALA A 132 -3.31 4.32 6.29
C ALA A 132 -2.41 3.32 5.57
N ARG A 133 -2.55 2.04 5.88
CA ARG A 133 -2.09 0.96 5.03
C ARG A 133 -3.19 0.66 4.00
N LEU A 134 -2.83 0.43 2.74
CA LEU A 134 -3.83 0.19 1.69
C LEU A 134 -4.12 -1.29 1.49
N ASN A 135 -3.11 -2.15 1.69
CA ASN A 135 -3.27 -3.59 1.56
C ASN A 135 -2.27 -4.38 2.37
N TYR A 136 -2.60 -5.65 2.61
CA TYR A 136 -1.69 -6.72 3.00
C TYR A 136 -1.55 -7.72 1.87
N ASP A 137 -0.39 -8.39 1.83
CA ASP A 137 -0.06 -9.49 0.93
C ASP A 137 -0.14 -9.15 -0.58
N CYS A 138 -0.09 -10.19 -1.39
CA CYS A 138 -0.38 -10.17 -2.83
C CYS A 138 0.59 -9.36 -3.69
N GLN A 139 1.88 -9.45 -3.37
CA GLN A 139 2.95 -9.20 -4.32
C GLN A 139 3.50 -10.56 -4.76
N GLY A 140 4.27 -10.58 -5.85
CA GLY A 140 4.87 -11.82 -6.33
C GLY A 140 6.33 -11.64 -6.72
N ILE A 141 7.09 -12.71 -6.52
CA ILE A 141 8.41 -12.87 -7.10
C ILE A 141 8.27 -13.84 -8.26
N SER A 142 8.48 -13.35 -9.46
CA SER A 142 8.36 -14.13 -10.69
C SER A 142 9.70 -14.30 -11.38
N VAL A 143 9.87 -15.46 -12.03
CA VAL A 143 11.11 -15.91 -12.66
C VAL A 143 10.83 -16.31 -14.10
N SER A 144 11.79 -16.07 -14.99
CA SER A 144 11.73 -16.47 -16.39
C SER A 144 11.61 -17.99 -16.53
N ASN A 145 10.88 -18.44 -17.55
CA ASN A 145 10.79 -19.87 -17.91
C ASN A 145 12.15 -20.49 -18.23
N GLU A 146 13.21 -19.71 -18.50
CA GLU A 146 14.60 -20.19 -18.62
C GLU A 146 15.03 -21.01 -17.39
N PHE A 147 14.49 -20.68 -16.21
CA PHE A 147 14.84 -21.31 -14.93
C PHE A 147 13.77 -22.27 -14.39
N LYS A 148 12.75 -22.60 -15.18
CA LYS A 148 11.62 -23.41 -14.71
C LYS A 148 12.06 -24.78 -14.17
N ASP A 149 13.01 -25.43 -14.85
CA ASP A 149 13.50 -26.77 -14.51
C ASP A 149 14.39 -26.79 -13.25
N THR A 150 14.78 -25.64 -12.70
CA THR A 150 15.48 -25.56 -11.41
C THR A 150 14.60 -25.98 -10.24
N GLY A 151 13.28 -25.95 -10.42
CA GLY A 151 12.33 -26.16 -9.36
C GLY A 151 12.32 -25.04 -8.32
N ALA A 152 12.74 -23.82 -8.71
CA ALA A 152 12.69 -22.63 -7.85
C ALA A 152 11.27 -22.34 -7.41
N GLY A 153 11.16 -21.93 -6.16
CA GLY A 153 9.93 -21.57 -5.47
C GLY A 153 10.24 -20.61 -4.33
N ILE A 154 9.62 -20.81 -3.18
CA ILE A 154 9.94 -20.05 -1.97
C ILE A 154 11.44 -20.19 -1.58
N ASP A 155 12.04 -21.34 -1.89
CA ASP A 155 13.47 -21.58 -1.76
C ASP A 155 14.23 -21.07 -2.99
N ALA A 156 14.82 -19.88 -2.87
CA ALA A 156 15.63 -19.26 -3.92
C ALA A 156 16.96 -19.99 -4.16
N SER A 157 17.45 -20.81 -3.24
CA SER A 157 18.75 -21.50 -3.36
C SER A 157 18.83 -22.37 -4.61
N LYS A 158 17.71 -22.88 -5.09
CA LYS A 158 17.59 -23.67 -6.32
C LYS A 158 17.96 -22.91 -7.61
N LEU A 159 17.98 -21.58 -7.57
CA LEU A 159 18.43 -20.74 -8.68
C LEU A 159 19.96 -20.58 -8.71
N LYS A 160 20.64 -20.81 -7.59
CA LYS A 160 22.04 -20.43 -7.41
C LYS A 160 22.95 -21.02 -8.49
N ALA A 161 22.91 -22.35 -8.70
CA ALA A 161 23.74 -23.02 -9.70
C ALA A 161 23.45 -22.53 -11.14
N ALA A 162 22.17 -22.27 -11.47
CA ALA A 162 21.78 -21.77 -12.80
C ALA A 162 22.25 -20.32 -13.00
N PHE A 163 22.18 -19.48 -11.98
CA PHE A 163 22.69 -18.12 -12.02
C PHE A 163 24.21 -18.08 -12.15
N GLU A 164 24.93 -18.92 -11.41
CA GLU A 164 26.39 -19.09 -11.51
C GLU A 164 26.80 -19.55 -12.92
N ALA A 165 26.10 -20.54 -13.49
CA ALA A 165 26.34 -21.02 -14.84
C ALA A 165 26.13 -19.93 -15.89
N LYS A 166 25.05 -19.12 -15.75
CA LYS A 166 24.79 -17.98 -16.64
C LYS A 166 25.90 -16.94 -16.58
N LYS A 167 26.37 -16.60 -15.38
CA LYS A 167 27.52 -15.68 -15.18
C LYS A 167 28.82 -16.24 -15.76
N ALA A 168 29.08 -17.54 -15.56
CA ALA A 168 30.24 -18.20 -16.13
C ALA A 168 30.24 -18.21 -17.68
N ALA A 169 29.04 -18.16 -18.30
CA ALA A 169 28.86 -17.98 -19.73
C ALA A 169 29.00 -16.52 -20.20
N GLY A 170 29.42 -15.61 -19.32
CA GLY A 170 29.61 -14.17 -19.62
C GLY A 170 28.32 -13.38 -19.74
N LYS A 171 27.21 -13.88 -19.18
CA LYS A 171 25.90 -13.19 -19.19
C LYS A 171 25.55 -12.69 -17.80
N ASP A 172 25.02 -11.47 -17.71
CA ASP A 172 24.49 -10.94 -16.46
C ASP A 172 23.21 -11.67 -16.05
N VAL A 173 23.08 -11.90 -14.75
CA VAL A 173 21.80 -12.26 -14.14
C VAL A 173 21.12 -10.97 -13.67
N LYS A 174 20.01 -10.62 -14.30
CA LYS A 174 19.29 -9.37 -14.01
C LYS A 174 18.03 -9.63 -13.25
N VAL A 175 17.88 -9.03 -12.09
CA VAL A 175 16.67 -9.12 -11.28
C VAL A 175 16.05 -7.73 -11.12
N ALA A 176 14.76 -7.61 -11.42
CA ALA A 176 14.10 -6.32 -11.47
C ALA A 176 13.27 -6.04 -10.21
N MET A 177 13.34 -4.82 -9.75
CA MET A 177 12.46 -4.25 -8.74
C MET A 177 11.89 -2.93 -9.24
N THR A 178 10.96 -2.33 -8.51
CA THR A 178 10.24 -1.15 -9.02
C THR A 178 10.80 0.17 -8.51
N PHE A 179 11.49 0.14 -7.37
CA PHE A 179 12.12 1.32 -6.76
C PHE A 179 13.14 0.89 -5.70
N PRO A 180 14.39 1.44 -5.70
CA PRO A 180 15.42 1.09 -4.74
C PRO A 180 15.03 1.45 -3.30
N GLY A 181 15.07 0.48 -2.39
CA GLY A 181 14.64 0.61 -1.00
C GLY A 181 13.12 0.59 -0.81
N GLY A 182 12.35 0.40 -1.89
CA GLY A 182 10.91 0.16 -1.83
C GLY A 182 10.57 -1.29 -1.48
N THR A 183 9.28 -1.58 -1.24
CA THR A 183 8.84 -2.91 -0.78
C THR A 183 9.30 -4.03 -1.71
N HIS A 184 9.15 -3.89 -3.02
CA HIS A 184 9.55 -4.92 -3.99
C HIS A 184 11.06 -5.17 -4.02
N ASP A 185 11.89 -4.16 -3.80
CA ASP A 185 13.34 -4.30 -3.66
C ASP A 185 13.67 -5.08 -2.38
N LEU A 186 13.02 -4.75 -1.27
CA LEU A 186 13.26 -5.40 0.01
C LEU A 186 12.82 -6.86 -0.01
N TRP A 187 11.64 -7.20 -0.58
CA TRP A 187 11.18 -8.57 -0.73
C TRP A 187 12.10 -9.41 -1.61
N LEU A 188 12.50 -8.86 -2.77
CA LEU A 188 13.39 -9.56 -3.70
C LEU A 188 14.75 -9.84 -3.06
N ARG A 189 15.34 -8.84 -2.40
CA ARG A 189 16.62 -8.97 -1.68
C ARG A 189 16.54 -9.96 -0.52
N TYR A 190 15.44 -9.93 0.24
CA TYR A 190 15.22 -10.83 1.35
C TYR A 190 15.16 -12.29 0.86
N TRP A 191 14.34 -12.57 -0.16
CA TRP A 191 14.18 -13.89 -0.75
C TRP A 191 15.49 -14.43 -1.33
N LEU A 192 16.23 -13.65 -2.10
CA LEU A 192 17.53 -14.02 -2.64
C LEU A 192 18.54 -14.35 -1.53
N ALA A 193 18.63 -13.45 -0.53
CA ALA A 193 19.58 -13.60 0.57
C ALA A 193 19.26 -14.82 1.44
N ALA A 194 17.99 -15.14 1.68
CA ALA A 194 17.57 -16.33 2.40
C ALA A 194 17.99 -17.62 1.65
N GLY A 195 17.99 -17.59 0.29
CA GLY A 195 18.52 -18.68 -0.54
C GLY A 195 20.04 -18.66 -0.72
N GLY A 196 20.77 -17.80 0.00
CA GLY A 196 22.23 -17.71 -0.10
C GLY A 196 22.75 -17.06 -1.39
N ILE A 197 21.90 -16.28 -2.08
CA ILE A 197 22.27 -15.48 -3.24
C ILE A 197 22.41 -14.01 -2.77
N ASN A 198 23.61 -13.47 -2.89
CA ASN A 198 23.87 -12.08 -2.49
C ASN A 198 23.36 -11.09 -3.55
N PRO A 199 22.31 -10.29 -3.27
CA PRO A 199 21.76 -9.36 -4.25
C PRO A 199 22.69 -8.20 -4.62
N GLU A 200 23.81 -7.99 -3.92
CA GLU A 200 24.80 -6.96 -4.23
C GLU A 200 25.93 -7.47 -5.17
N THR A 201 26.20 -8.79 -5.19
CA THR A 201 27.35 -9.35 -5.90
C THR A 201 27.01 -10.45 -6.90
N ASP A 202 25.92 -11.21 -6.64
CA ASP A 202 25.60 -12.39 -7.45
C ASP A 202 24.66 -12.06 -8.61
N VAL A 203 23.90 -10.98 -8.51
CA VAL A 203 22.95 -10.52 -9.52
C VAL A 203 23.07 -9.00 -9.75
N SER A 204 22.57 -8.55 -10.90
CA SER A 204 22.44 -7.13 -11.22
C SER A 204 21.00 -6.69 -10.96
N THR A 205 20.79 -5.84 -9.95
CA THR A 205 19.45 -5.29 -9.67
C THR A 205 19.15 -4.13 -10.63
N ILE A 206 17.98 -4.19 -11.28
CA ILE A 206 17.52 -3.15 -12.23
C ILE A 206 16.15 -2.60 -11.83
N VAL A 207 15.88 -1.36 -12.22
CA VAL A 207 14.60 -0.70 -11.95
C VAL A 207 13.71 -0.78 -13.18
N VAL A 208 12.52 -1.36 -13.03
CA VAL A 208 11.52 -1.44 -14.11
C VAL A 208 10.16 -1.00 -13.57
N PRO A 209 9.46 -0.05 -14.21
CA PRO A 209 8.11 0.32 -13.81
C PRO A 209 7.14 -0.87 -13.88
N PRO A 210 6.18 -1.01 -12.94
CA PRO A 210 5.27 -2.15 -12.88
C PRO A 210 4.60 -2.50 -14.22
N PRO A 211 4.03 -1.57 -14.99
CA PRO A 211 3.36 -1.93 -16.26
C PRO A 211 4.31 -2.42 -17.37
N GLN A 212 5.61 -2.32 -17.16
CA GLN A 212 6.63 -2.75 -18.13
C GLN A 212 7.27 -4.10 -17.79
N MET A 213 6.97 -4.69 -16.62
CA MET A 213 7.61 -5.91 -16.14
C MET A 213 7.42 -7.09 -17.11
N VAL A 214 6.18 -7.37 -17.49
CA VAL A 214 5.85 -8.51 -18.38
C VAL A 214 6.52 -8.36 -19.75
N ALA A 215 6.46 -7.17 -20.35
CA ALA A 215 7.08 -6.90 -21.65
C ALA A 215 8.61 -7.06 -21.62
N ASN A 216 9.27 -6.58 -20.56
CA ASN A 216 10.72 -6.72 -20.40
C ASN A 216 11.15 -8.17 -20.16
N MET A 217 10.39 -8.94 -19.37
CA MET A 217 10.65 -10.38 -19.19
C MET A 217 10.49 -11.13 -20.52
N LYS A 218 9.43 -10.83 -21.27
CA LYS A 218 9.15 -11.47 -22.57
C LYS A 218 10.29 -11.34 -23.59
N VAL A 219 10.99 -10.22 -23.58
CA VAL A 219 12.13 -9.98 -24.51
C VAL A 219 13.48 -10.34 -23.90
N GLY A 220 13.51 -10.97 -22.72
CA GLY A 220 14.73 -11.46 -22.09
C GLY A 220 15.62 -10.38 -21.46
N ASN A 221 15.05 -9.21 -21.12
CA ASN A 221 15.80 -8.12 -20.48
C ASN A 221 16.05 -8.37 -18.99
N MET A 222 15.40 -9.37 -18.39
CA MET A 222 15.56 -9.74 -16.99
C MET A 222 15.25 -11.21 -16.75
N ASP A 223 15.73 -11.76 -15.65
CA ASP A 223 15.65 -13.16 -15.25
C ASP A 223 14.60 -13.40 -14.17
N ALA A 224 14.45 -12.44 -13.29
CA ALA A 224 13.44 -12.44 -12.22
C ALA A 224 12.99 -11.02 -11.90
N PHE A 225 11.86 -10.90 -11.23
CA PHE A 225 11.39 -9.62 -10.69
C PHE A 225 10.52 -9.81 -9.46
N CYS A 226 10.41 -8.76 -8.65
CA CYS A 226 9.36 -8.60 -7.66
C CYS A 226 8.50 -7.39 -8.00
N VAL A 227 7.18 -7.58 -8.03
CA VAL A 227 6.20 -6.54 -8.34
C VAL A 227 4.84 -6.87 -7.73
N GLY A 228 3.99 -5.84 -7.58
CA GLY A 228 2.58 -6.01 -7.20
C GLY A 228 1.73 -6.62 -8.31
N GLU A 229 0.60 -7.19 -7.94
CA GLU A 229 -0.39 -7.65 -8.91
C GLU A 229 -1.02 -6.45 -9.68
N PRO A 230 -1.44 -6.67 -10.94
CA PRO A 230 -1.73 -7.94 -11.60
C PRO A 230 -0.58 -8.50 -12.47
N TRP A 231 0.61 -7.96 -12.38
CA TRP A 231 1.67 -8.24 -13.37
C TRP A 231 2.26 -9.64 -13.25
N ASN A 232 2.23 -10.26 -12.06
CA ASN A 232 2.64 -11.67 -11.92
C ASN A 232 1.61 -12.62 -12.53
N GLU A 233 0.31 -12.40 -12.27
CA GLU A 233 -0.76 -13.18 -12.88
C GLU A 233 -0.73 -13.07 -14.41
N GLN A 234 -0.57 -11.85 -14.93
CA GLN A 234 -0.46 -11.61 -16.37
C GLN A 234 0.75 -12.31 -16.99
N LEU A 235 1.90 -12.33 -16.31
CA LEU A 235 3.09 -13.06 -16.75
C LEU A 235 2.80 -14.55 -16.92
N VAL A 236 2.16 -15.14 -15.90
CA VAL A 236 1.78 -16.56 -15.89
C VAL A 236 0.76 -16.87 -16.99
N ASN A 237 -0.29 -16.05 -17.11
CA ASN A 237 -1.34 -16.23 -18.12
C ASN A 237 -0.81 -16.12 -19.56
N GLN A 238 0.23 -15.31 -19.78
CA GLN A 238 0.92 -15.21 -21.07
C GLN A 238 1.97 -16.30 -21.31
N GLY A 239 2.23 -17.19 -20.34
CA GLY A 239 3.21 -18.26 -20.44
C GLY A 239 4.67 -17.80 -20.55
N ILE A 240 4.99 -16.57 -20.06
CA ILE A 240 6.33 -15.96 -20.19
C ILE A 240 7.26 -16.42 -19.07
N GLY A 241 6.71 -16.63 -17.87
CA GLY A 241 7.44 -17.03 -16.69
C GLY A 241 6.51 -17.69 -15.68
N PHE A 242 7.02 -17.86 -14.48
CA PHE A 242 6.28 -18.45 -13.36
C PHE A 242 6.49 -17.61 -12.09
N THR A 243 5.51 -17.61 -11.19
CA THR A 243 5.65 -17.04 -9.85
C THR A 243 6.40 -18.06 -8.98
N ALA A 244 7.58 -17.72 -8.49
CA ALA A 244 8.34 -18.55 -7.57
C ALA A 244 7.70 -18.55 -6.18
N ALA A 245 7.34 -17.37 -5.68
CA ALA A 245 6.67 -17.20 -4.40
C ALA A 245 5.75 -15.98 -4.43
N THR A 246 4.65 -16.04 -3.68
CA THR A 246 3.95 -14.83 -3.26
C THR A 246 4.63 -14.28 -2.02
N THR A 247 4.57 -12.97 -1.82
CA THR A 247 5.19 -12.36 -0.63
C THR A 247 4.46 -12.72 0.66
N GLY A 248 3.17 -13.07 0.57
CA GLY A 248 2.41 -13.65 1.70
C GLY A 248 2.96 -14.99 2.19
N GLU A 249 3.63 -15.76 1.31
CA GLU A 249 4.36 -16.95 1.73
C GLU A 249 5.68 -16.62 2.45
N LEU A 250 6.29 -15.46 2.16
CA LEU A 250 7.50 -15.00 2.85
C LEU A 250 7.19 -14.49 4.25
N TRP A 251 6.12 -13.71 4.38
CA TRP A 251 5.62 -13.18 5.64
C TRP A 251 4.11 -12.99 5.53
N LYS A 252 3.37 -13.85 6.21
CA LYS A 252 1.91 -13.88 6.15
C LYS A 252 1.29 -12.62 6.76
N GLY A 253 0.39 -11.99 6.02
CA GLY A 253 -0.25 -10.75 6.45
C GLY A 253 0.73 -9.57 6.54
N HIS A 254 1.72 -9.54 5.64
CA HIS A 254 2.69 -8.43 5.60
C HIS A 254 2.08 -7.15 5.06
N PRO A 255 2.53 -5.98 5.56
CA PRO A 255 2.11 -4.69 5.03
C PRO A 255 2.70 -4.44 3.64
N GLU A 256 1.96 -3.71 2.80
CA GLU A 256 2.46 -3.39 1.48
C GLU A 256 2.38 -1.90 1.15
N LYS A 257 1.26 -1.42 0.57
CA LYS A 257 1.16 -0.01 0.19
C LYS A 257 0.58 0.85 1.31
N ALA A 258 0.94 2.10 1.28
CA ALA A 258 0.37 3.11 2.16
C ALA A 258 -0.41 4.16 1.36
N LEU A 259 -1.42 4.75 1.99
CA LEU A 259 -1.85 6.10 1.68
C LEU A 259 -0.94 7.04 2.45
N SER A 260 -0.12 7.81 1.72
CA SER A 260 0.73 8.81 2.33
C SER A 260 0.56 10.15 1.62
N MET A 261 0.60 11.23 2.40
CA MET A 261 0.46 12.59 1.91
C MET A 261 1.60 13.46 2.42
N ARG A 262 1.83 14.59 1.77
CA ARG A 262 2.76 15.61 2.25
C ARG A 262 2.33 16.10 3.62
N ALA A 263 3.25 16.20 4.56
CA ALA A 263 2.95 16.59 5.94
C ALA A 263 2.42 18.03 6.02
N ASP A 264 2.95 18.94 5.21
CA ASP A 264 2.50 20.32 5.14
C ASP A 264 1.02 20.44 4.68
N TRP A 265 0.60 19.60 3.73
CA TRP A 265 -0.80 19.53 3.30
C TRP A 265 -1.69 18.95 4.39
N VAL A 266 -1.23 17.92 5.09
CA VAL A 266 -1.94 17.27 6.21
C VAL A 266 -2.18 18.25 7.35
N GLU A 267 -1.16 19.01 7.73
CA GLU A 267 -1.23 20.00 8.80
C GLU A 267 -2.15 21.18 8.46
N LYS A 268 -2.16 21.59 7.19
CA LYS A 268 -3.00 22.67 6.69
C LYS A 268 -4.47 22.28 6.57
N ASN A 269 -4.79 21.01 6.35
CA ASN A 269 -6.11 20.52 5.98
C ASN A 269 -6.59 19.32 6.82
N PRO A 270 -6.64 19.39 8.16
CA PRO A 270 -6.92 18.22 9.00
C PRO A 270 -8.32 17.63 8.79
N ASN A 271 -9.36 18.42 8.51
CA ASN A 271 -10.68 17.90 8.24
C ASN A 271 -10.79 17.26 6.84
N ALA A 272 -10.09 17.81 5.85
CA ALA A 272 -10.00 17.21 4.52
C ALA A 272 -9.24 15.87 4.56
N VAL A 273 -8.18 15.75 5.37
CA VAL A 273 -7.47 14.48 5.62
C VAL A 273 -8.41 13.45 6.23
N LYS A 274 -9.17 13.80 7.25
CA LYS A 274 -10.17 12.92 7.87
C LYS A 274 -11.20 12.44 6.84
N ALA A 275 -11.73 13.36 6.01
CA ALA A 275 -12.69 13.03 4.96
C ALA A 275 -12.11 12.07 3.91
N ILE A 276 -10.87 12.28 3.47
CA ILE A 276 -10.16 11.37 2.56
C ILE A 276 -9.96 10.00 3.22
N LEU A 277 -9.52 9.96 4.48
CA LEU A 277 -9.34 8.71 5.21
C LEU A 277 -10.66 7.92 5.31
N MET A 278 -11.76 8.57 5.69
CA MET A 278 -13.07 7.92 5.78
C MET A 278 -13.51 7.35 4.42
N ALA A 279 -13.32 8.10 3.33
CA ALA A 279 -13.63 7.64 1.98
C ALA A 279 -12.80 6.40 1.58
N VAL A 280 -11.50 6.42 1.88
CA VAL A 280 -10.58 5.30 1.56
C VAL A 280 -10.88 4.09 2.44
N MET A 281 -11.15 4.26 3.72
CA MET A 281 -11.51 3.16 4.64
C MET A 281 -12.81 2.47 4.20
N GLU A 282 -13.84 3.22 3.82
CA GLU A 282 -15.08 2.65 3.30
C GLU A 282 -14.83 1.91 1.99
N ALA A 283 -13.99 2.47 1.11
CA ALA A 283 -13.57 1.77 -0.11
C ALA A 283 -12.80 0.49 0.19
N GLN A 284 -11.94 0.47 1.22
CA GLN A 284 -11.21 -0.72 1.64
C GLN A 284 -12.14 -1.82 2.15
N GLN A 285 -13.16 -1.46 2.95
CA GLN A 285 -14.20 -2.39 3.40
C GLN A 285 -14.95 -2.99 2.21
N TRP A 286 -15.32 -2.16 1.24
CA TRP A 286 -15.99 -2.62 0.03
C TRP A 286 -15.07 -3.52 -0.83
N CYS A 287 -13.80 -3.15 -0.99
CA CYS A 287 -12.82 -3.94 -1.74
C CYS A 287 -12.54 -5.30 -1.10
N ASP A 288 -12.61 -5.39 0.23
CA ASP A 288 -12.30 -6.62 0.96
C ASP A 288 -13.42 -7.67 0.89
N ALA A 289 -14.68 -7.24 0.73
CA ALA A 289 -15.83 -8.12 0.63
C ALA A 289 -15.75 -9.04 -0.59
N MET A 290 -15.93 -10.35 -0.38
CA MET A 290 -15.75 -11.36 -1.44
C MET A 290 -16.76 -11.22 -2.57
N GLU A 291 -17.99 -10.83 -2.26
CA GLU A 291 -19.07 -10.57 -3.22
C GLU A 291 -18.75 -9.42 -4.19
N ASN A 292 -17.84 -8.53 -3.83
CA ASN A 292 -17.47 -7.38 -4.65
C ASN A 292 -16.25 -7.64 -5.56
N LYS A 293 -15.55 -8.78 -5.43
CA LYS A 293 -14.29 -9.03 -6.14
C LYS A 293 -14.41 -9.00 -7.66
N ASP A 294 -15.51 -9.54 -8.21
CA ASP A 294 -15.76 -9.53 -9.66
C ASP A 294 -16.00 -8.09 -10.17
N GLU A 295 -16.82 -7.31 -9.46
CA GLU A 295 -17.06 -5.90 -9.79
C GLU A 295 -15.79 -5.07 -9.62
N LEU A 296 -15.00 -5.31 -8.56
CA LEU A 296 -13.72 -4.67 -8.32
C LEU A 296 -12.78 -4.90 -9.51
N ALA A 297 -12.56 -6.16 -9.92
CA ALA A 297 -11.70 -6.50 -11.06
C ALA A 297 -12.18 -5.84 -12.36
N ALA A 298 -13.50 -5.80 -12.60
CA ALA A 298 -14.09 -5.14 -13.75
C ALA A 298 -13.88 -3.62 -13.75
N ILE A 299 -13.98 -2.96 -12.58
CA ILE A 299 -13.77 -1.52 -12.44
C ILE A 299 -12.31 -1.16 -12.67
N VAL A 300 -11.38 -1.77 -11.90
CA VAL A 300 -9.96 -1.41 -11.95
C VAL A 300 -9.30 -1.84 -13.26
N GLY A 301 -9.81 -2.90 -13.92
CA GLY A 301 -9.31 -3.37 -15.21
C GLY A 301 -9.60 -2.42 -16.40
N LYS A 302 -10.51 -1.45 -16.25
CA LYS A 302 -10.86 -0.48 -17.30
C LYS A 302 -9.61 0.25 -17.82
N ARG A 303 -9.67 0.65 -19.11
CA ARG A 303 -8.59 1.37 -19.80
C ARG A 303 -8.12 2.62 -19.07
N GLN A 304 -9.03 3.36 -18.44
CA GLN A 304 -8.72 4.58 -17.70
C GLN A 304 -7.92 4.30 -16.43
N TRP A 305 -8.04 3.11 -15.85
CA TRP A 305 -7.35 2.72 -14.62
C TRP A 305 -6.11 1.88 -14.92
N PHE A 306 -6.22 0.55 -14.88
CA PHE A 306 -5.03 -0.32 -15.05
C PHE A 306 -4.80 -0.72 -16.51
N ASN A 307 -5.88 -0.81 -17.32
CA ASN A 307 -5.86 -1.32 -18.68
C ASN A 307 -5.36 -2.77 -18.74
N VAL A 308 -5.92 -3.61 -17.87
CA VAL A 308 -5.59 -5.04 -17.73
C VAL A 308 -6.88 -5.85 -17.73
N PRO A 309 -6.92 -7.01 -18.42
CA PRO A 309 -8.09 -7.87 -18.40
C PRO A 309 -8.47 -8.28 -16.97
N PRO A 310 -9.77 -8.29 -16.60
CA PRO A 310 -10.21 -8.77 -15.28
C PRO A 310 -9.71 -10.17 -14.93
N ALA A 311 -9.51 -11.04 -15.92
CA ALA A 311 -8.97 -12.39 -15.74
C ALA A 311 -7.54 -12.41 -15.17
N ASP A 312 -6.74 -11.36 -15.42
CA ASP A 312 -5.39 -11.20 -14.85
C ASP A 312 -5.41 -10.60 -13.44
N ILE A 313 -6.59 -10.28 -12.89
CA ILE A 313 -6.75 -9.60 -11.59
C ILE A 313 -7.46 -10.49 -10.57
N ILE A 314 -8.52 -11.20 -11.02
CA ILE A 314 -9.52 -11.80 -10.13
C ILE A 314 -8.96 -12.96 -9.29
N GLY A 315 -8.06 -13.79 -9.85
CA GLY A 315 -7.52 -14.95 -9.16
C GLY A 315 -6.84 -14.56 -7.85
N ARG A 316 -5.90 -13.64 -7.91
CA ARG A 316 -5.15 -13.17 -6.74
C ARG A 316 -6.03 -12.45 -5.70
N LEU A 317 -7.12 -11.83 -6.14
CA LEU A 317 -8.09 -11.21 -5.24
C LEU A 317 -8.91 -12.21 -4.44
N LYS A 318 -9.12 -13.41 -5.00
CA LYS A 318 -9.89 -14.51 -4.38
C LYS A 318 -9.02 -15.56 -3.68
N GLY A 319 -7.70 -15.47 -3.83
CA GLY A 319 -6.76 -16.47 -3.31
C GLY A 319 -6.56 -17.68 -4.24
N ASP A 320 -7.03 -17.59 -5.49
CA ASP A 320 -6.78 -18.57 -6.54
C ASP A 320 -5.45 -18.24 -7.21
N ILE A 321 -4.40 -19.00 -6.90
CA ILE A 321 -3.05 -18.70 -7.32
C ILE A 321 -2.52 -19.80 -8.23
N ASN A 322 -2.41 -19.50 -9.53
CA ASN A 322 -1.65 -20.27 -10.48
C ASN A 322 -0.21 -19.77 -10.52
N TYR A 323 0.74 -20.61 -10.11
CA TYR A 323 2.15 -20.24 -10.11
C TYR A 323 2.83 -20.38 -11.49
N GLY A 324 2.18 -21.01 -12.48
CA GLY A 324 2.74 -21.21 -13.82
C GLY A 324 3.78 -22.32 -13.96
N ASN A 325 4.18 -22.93 -12.85
CA ASN A 325 5.16 -24.03 -12.79
C ASN A 325 4.54 -25.41 -12.53
N GLY A 326 3.21 -25.52 -12.63
CA GLY A 326 2.45 -26.73 -12.30
C GLY A 326 1.82 -26.69 -10.91
N ARG A 327 2.18 -25.74 -10.06
CA ARG A 327 1.53 -25.49 -8.78
C ARG A 327 0.33 -24.58 -8.95
N THR A 328 -0.80 -24.98 -8.41
CA THR A 328 -2.01 -24.15 -8.27
C THR A 328 -2.57 -24.36 -6.88
N VAL A 329 -2.95 -23.30 -6.20
CA VAL A 329 -3.54 -23.34 -4.86
C VAL A 329 -4.75 -22.42 -4.80
N HIS A 330 -5.69 -22.79 -3.92
CA HIS A 330 -6.70 -21.88 -3.41
C HIS A 330 -6.40 -21.67 -1.93
N ASP A 331 -5.99 -20.45 -1.56
CA ASP A 331 -5.66 -20.09 -0.18
C ASP A 331 -6.08 -18.64 0.10
N GLU A 332 -7.21 -18.49 0.79
CA GLU A 332 -7.72 -17.16 1.16
C GLU A 332 -6.77 -16.38 2.07
N THR A 333 -5.84 -17.05 2.73
CA THR A 333 -4.85 -16.39 3.59
C THR A 333 -3.77 -15.67 2.80
N LEU A 334 -3.58 -16.03 1.52
CA LEU A 334 -2.65 -15.40 0.58
C LEU A 334 -3.31 -14.38 -0.34
N ARG A 335 -4.65 -14.20 -0.25
CA ARG A 335 -5.35 -13.19 -1.04
C ARG A 335 -4.94 -11.78 -0.63
N MET A 336 -5.08 -10.84 -1.53
CA MET A 336 -4.95 -9.42 -1.19
C MET A 336 -6.06 -9.02 -0.21
N LYS A 337 -5.67 -8.51 0.95
CA LYS A 337 -6.56 -7.96 1.96
C LYS A 337 -6.49 -6.45 1.93
N PHE A 338 -7.65 -5.82 2.12
CA PHE A 338 -7.75 -4.35 2.16
C PHE A 338 -8.22 -3.85 3.52
N TRP A 339 -9.00 -4.66 4.27
CA TRP A 339 -9.58 -4.27 5.54
C TRP A 339 -9.43 -5.33 6.64
N ALA A 340 -9.72 -6.60 6.36
CA ALA A 340 -9.63 -7.69 7.32
C ALA A 340 -8.27 -7.73 8.03
N ASP A 341 -8.25 -8.24 9.26
CA ASP A 341 -7.05 -8.36 10.10
C ASP A 341 -6.38 -6.99 10.39
N HIS A 342 -7.19 -5.93 10.52
CA HIS A 342 -6.73 -4.54 10.70
C HIS A 342 -5.79 -4.04 9.60
N THR A 343 -5.92 -4.53 8.38
CA THR A 343 -5.05 -4.20 7.25
C THR A 343 -4.89 -2.69 7.05
N SER A 344 -5.97 -1.92 7.18
CA SER A 344 -5.96 -0.47 6.98
C SER A 344 -5.15 0.29 8.03
N TYR A 345 -5.01 -0.25 9.23
CA TYR A 345 -4.29 0.41 10.32
C TYR A 345 -2.77 0.40 10.10
N PRO A 346 -2.09 1.54 10.14
CA PRO A 346 -0.65 1.62 9.88
C PRO A 346 0.14 1.26 11.14
N PHE A 347 0.30 -0.04 11.44
CA PHE A 347 1.10 -0.50 12.56
C PHE A 347 2.54 0.03 12.45
N LYS A 348 3.05 0.66 13.51
CA LYS A 348 4.42 1.20 13.59
C LYS A 348 5.47 0.10 13.54
N SER A 349 5.17 -1.09 14.09
CA SER A 349 6.07 -2.25 14.03
C SER A 349 6.40 -2.67 12.59
N HIS A 350 5.43 -2.56 11.69
CA HIS A 350 5.63 -2.84 10.27
C HIS A 350 6.61 -1.86 9.62
N ASP A 351 6.47 -0.59 9.93
CA ASP A 351 7.36 0.45 9.40
C ASP A 351 8.79 0.28 9.94
N SER A 352 8.92 -0.17 11.18
CA SER A 352 10.22 -0.50 11.78
C SER A 352 10.97 -1.57 10.99
N TRP A 353 10.27 -2.59 10.47
CA TRP A 353 10.89 -3.60 9.61
C TRP A 353 11.38 -3.02 8.28
N PHE A 354 10.59 -2.18 7.64
CA PHE A 354 11.03 -1.53 6.39
C PHE A 354 12.25 -0.64 6.58
N ILE A 355 12.36 0.05 7.70
CA ILE A 355 13.54 0.86 8.01
C ILE A 355 14.71 -0.05 8.34
N ALA A 356 14.52 -1.13 9.11
CA ALA A 356 15.56 -2.11 9.43
C ALA A 356 16.15 -2.75 8.14
N GLU A 357 15.30 -3.17 7.19
CA GLU A 357 15.79 -3.69 5.91
C GLU A 357 16.51 -2.61 5.07
N ASN A 358 16.05 -1.36 5.13
CA ASN A 358 16.75 -0.25 4.49
C ASN A 358 18.11 0.08 5.18
N ILE A 359 18.25 -0.17 6.48
CA ILE A 359 19.56 -0.16 7.18
C ILE A 359 20.39 -1.33 6.67
N ARG A 360 19.87 -2.55 6.67
CA ARG A 360 20.54 -3.76 6.16
C ARG A 360 21.20 -3.53 4.80
N TRP A 361 20.53 -2.82 3.91
CA TRP A 361 20.99 -2.56 2.54
C TRP A 361 21.63 -1.17 2.35
N GLY A 362 21.95 -0.47 3.45
CA GLY A 362 22.74 0.76 3.45
C GLY A 362 22.03 2.01 2.92
N LYS A 363 20.68 2.02 2.96
CA LYS A 363 19.89 3.23 2.66
C LYS A 363 19.82 4.17 3.86
N PHE A 364 19.76 3.61 5.05
CA PHE A 364 19.90 4.33 6.31
C PHE A 364 21.19 3.92 7.01
N ALA A 365 21.72 4.80 7.87
CA ALA A 365 22.88 4.50 8.69
C ALA A 365 22.53 3.48 9.80
N PRO A 366 23.50 2.66 10.25
CA PRO A 366 23.26 1.66 11.31
C PRO A 366 22.75 2.24 12.62
N ASP A 367 23.09 3.49 12.92
CA ASP A 367 22.72 4.24 14.13
C ASP A 367 21.42 5.06 13.96
N THR A 368 20.64 4.80 12.90
CA THR A 368 19.35 5.48 12.68
C THR A 368 18.39 5.19 13.84
N ASP A 369 17.88 6.23 14.48
CA ASP A 369 16.79 6.11 15.45
C ASP A 369 15.48 5.75 14.73
N VAL A 370 15.26 4.44 14.60
CA VAL A 370 14.11 3.87 13.89
C VAL A 370 12.80 4.33 14.54
N LYS A 371 12.73 4.32 15.87
CA LYS A 371 11.52 4.70 16.57
C LYS A 371 11.16 6.17 16.33
N ALA A 372 12.12 7.08 16.47
CA ALA A 372 11.88 8.50 16.25
C ALA A 372 11.47 8.78 14.80
N LEU A 373 12.08 8.09 13.84
CA LEU A 373 11.72 8.24 12.43
C LEU A 373 10.32 7.73 12.13
N VAL A 374 9.93 6.58 12.68
CA VAL A 374 8.56 6.04 12.56
C VAL A 374 7.55 6.98 13.21
N ASP A 375 7.82 7.46 14.43
CA ASP A 375 6.91 8.36 15.15
C ASP A 375 6.69 9.69 14.40
N LYS A 376 7.69 10.16 13.64
CA LYS A 376 7.61 11.40 12.85
C LYS A 376 6.71 11.25 11.62
N VAL A 377 6.67 10.09 10.98
CA VAL A 377 6.03 9.90 9.66
C VAL A 377 4.71 9.15 9.77
N ASN A 378 4.59 8.19 10.67
CA ASN A 378 3.39 7.38 10.83
C ASN A 378 2.34 8.10 11.69
N ARG A 379 1.19 8.39 11.09
CA ARG A 379 0.08 9.14 11.70
C ARG A 379 -1.11 8.23 12.01
N GLN A 380 -0.85 7.12 12.72
CA GLN A 380 -1.92 6.24 13.21
C GLN A 380 -2.98 6.96 14.07
N ASP A 381 -2.61 8.08 14.70
CA ASP A 381 -3.51 8.96 15.44
C ASP A 381 -4.65 9.47 14.55
N LEU A 382 -4.35 9.97 13.36
CA LEU A 382 -5.35 10.45 12.39
C LEU A 382 -6.22 9.31 11.85
N TRP A 383 -5.62 8.11 11.67
CA TRP A 383 -6.39 6.93 11.30
C TRP A 383 -7.43 6.59 12.36
N LEU A 384 -7.02 6.55 13.64
CA LEU A 384 -7.91 6.22 14.78
C LEU A 384 -9.06 7.23 14.91
N GLU A 385 -8.80 8.52 14.69
CA GLU A 385 -9.86 9.54 14.68
C GLU A 385 -10.87 9.31 13.56
N ALA A 386 -10.38 9.10 12.32
CA ALA A 386 -11.25 8.84 11.17
C ALA A 386 -12.04 7.54 11.32
N ALA A 387 -11.42 6.47 11.85
CA ALA A 387 -12.07 5.20 12.09
C ALA A 387 -13.21 5.29 13.12
N LYS A 388 -13.02 6.07 14.19
CA LYS A 388 -14.07 6.34 15.18
C LYS A 388 -15.24 7.11 14.57
N ASP A 389 -14.96 8.14 13.78
CA ASP A 389 -15.98 8.93 13.10
C ASP A 389 -16.74 8.10 12.04
N LEU A 390 -16.05 7.13 11.41
CA LEU A 390 -16.66 6.14 10.51
C LEU A 390 -17.51 5.09 11.24
N GLY A 391 -17.40 4.99 12.57
CA GLY A 391 -18.12 4.02 13.39
C GLY A 391 -17.46 2.64 13.44
N VAL A 392 -16.16 2.55 13.18
CA VAL A 392 -15.40 1.30 13.33
C VAL A 392 -15.29 0.93 14.80
N THR A 393 -15.78 -0.25 15.16
CA THR A 393 -15.83 -0.75 16.55
C THR A 393 -14.64 -1.64 16.90
N ASP A 394 -14.09 -2.35 15.93
CA ASP A 394 -12.92 -3.22 16.09
C ASP A 394 -11.65 -2.41 15.79
N LEU A 395 -11.17 -1.70 16.80
CA LEU A 395 -9.98 -0.86 16.70
C LEU A 395 -8.75 -1.59 17.26
N PRO A 396 -7.58 -1.46 16.60
CA PRO A 396 -6.34 -1.98 17.16
C PRO A 396 -6.00 -1.36 18.51
N VAL A 397 -5.60 -2.20 19.46
CA VAL A 397 -5.30 -1.78 20.84
C VAL A 397 -3.82 -1.42 21.04
N SER A 398 -2.97 -1.70 20.05
CA SER A 398 -1.52 -1.49 20.09
C SER A 398 -0.99 -0.92 18.77
N PRO A 399 0.05 -0.08 18.81
CA PRO A 399 0.77 0.35 17.60
C PRO A 399 1.66 -0.75 17.00
N SER A 400 1.80 -1.88 17.68
CA SER A 400 2.66 -3.00 17.29
C SER A 400 1.88 -4.31 17.25
N ARG A 401 2.19 -5.15 16.28
CA ARG A 401 1.77 -6.55 16.21
C ARG A 401 2.70 -7.48 17.00
N GLY A 402 3.79 -6.95 17.57
CA GLY A 402 4.82 -7.73 18.25
C GLY A 402 5.80 -8.40 17.26
N PRO A 403 6.54 -9.43 17.74
CA PRO A 403 7.48 -10.16 16.91
C PRO A 403 6.79 -10.93 15.76
N GLU A 404 7.40 -10.88 14.57
CA GLU A 404 6.91 -11.51 13.34
C GLU A 404 7.89 -12.55 12.84
N THR A 405 7.41 -13.73 12.46
CA THR A 405 8.25 -14.83 11.95
C THR A 405 8.12 -14.94 10.44
N PHE A 406 9.26 -15.02 9.75
CA PHE A 406 9.33 -15.19 8.31
C PHE A 406 9.48 -16.66 7.90
N PHE A 407 9.32 -16.94 6.60
CA PHE A 407 9.34 -18.28 6.03
C PHE A 407 10.65 -19.08 6.31
N ASP A 408 11.76 -18.38 6.49
CA ASP A 408 13.08 -18.93 6.78
C ASP A 408 13.38 -19.11 8.28
N GLY A 409 12.34 -18.89 9.12
CA GLY A 409 12.43 -19.01 10.58
C GLY A 409 13.08 -17.81 11.27
N LYS A 410 13.45 -16.76 10.54
CA LYS A 410 13.92 -15.52 11.15
C LYS A 410 12.76 -14.80 11.81
N VAL A 411 13.06 -14.19 12.95
CA VAL A 411 12.08 -13.40 13.73
C VAL A 411 12.51 -11.95 13.70
N PHE A 412 11.60 -11.08 13.27
CA PHE A 412 11.74 -9.64 13.45
C PHE A 412 11.01 -9.23 14.71
N ASP A 413 11.75 -8.73 15.67
CA ASP A 413 11.23 -8.11 16.90
C ASP A 413 11.40 -6.60 16.78
N PRO A 414 10.30 -5.81 16.72
CA PRO A 414 10.37 -4.36 16.61
C PRO A 414 11.03 -3.69 17.83
N ASP A 415 11.08 -4.38 18.97
CA ASP A 415 11.73 -3.89 20.19
C ASP A 415 13.24 -4.26 20.23
N ASN A 416 13.71 -5.12 19.31
CA ASN A 416 15.11 -5.54 19.24
C ASN A 416 15.64 -5.66 17.80
N ILE A 417 15.59 -4.56 17.07
CA ILE A 417 16.00 -4.47 15.66
C ILE A 417 17.48 -4.86 15.47
N THR A 418 18.34 -4.51 16.42
CA THR A 418 19.78 -4.82 16.37
C THR A 418 19.99 -6.33 16.28
N ALA A 419 19.36 -7.12 17.15
CA ALA A 419 19.49 -8.58 17.12
C ALA A 419 19.00 -9.20 15.80
N TYR A 420 17.91 -8.63 15.24
CA TYR A 420 17.43 -9.05 13.91
C TYR A 420 18.51 -8.82 12.84
N LEU A 421 19.08 -7.61 12.76
CA LEU A 421 20.10 -7.25 11.79
C LEU A 421 21.39 -8.06 11.96
N GLU A 422 21.83 -8.31 13.19
CA GLU A 422 22.99 -9.14 13.49
C GLU A 422 22.79 -10.60 13.05
N GLY A 423 21.59 -11.13 13.22
CA GLY A 423 21.21 -12.50 12.83
C GLY A 423 21.13 -12.77 11.32
N LEU A 424 21.27 -11.74 10.47
CA LEU A 424 21.22 -11.87 9.02
C LEU A 424 22.61 -12.08 8.41
N ALA A 425 22.80 -13.20 7.70
CA ALA A 425 24.09 -13.59 7.15
C ALA A 425 24.53 -12.70 5.96
N ILE A 426 23.60 -12.34 5.07
CA ILE A 426 23.87 -11.52 3.89
C ILE A 426 23.31 -10.13 4.12
N LYS A 427 24.20 -9.15 4.16
CA LYS A 427 23.89 -7.74 4.38
C LYS A 427 25.00 -6.86 3.79
N LYS A 428 24.67 -5.62 3.46
CA LYS A 428 25.63 -4.63 2.94
C LYS A 428 26.35 -3.88 4.06
N ILE A 429 25.69 -3.70 5.20
CA ILE A 429 26.30 -3.08 6.38
C ILE A 429 27.28 -4.05 7.04
N ALA A 430 28.40 -3.51 7.48
CA ALA A 430 29.44 -4.25 8.20
C ALA A 430 29.04 -4.49 9.67
#